data_9effdb113c1932c2f97e58a14ba80697
#
_entry.id   9effdb113c1932c2f97e58a14ba80697
#
_cell.length_a   1.000
_cell.length_b   1.000
_cell.length_c   1.000
_cell.angle_alpha   90.00
_cell.angle_beta   90.00
_cell.angle_gamma   90.00
#
_symmetry.space_group_name_H-M   'P 1'
#
loop_
_entity.id
_entity.type
_entity.pdbx_description
1 polymer ?
#
loop_
_entity_poly.entity_id
_entity_poly.type
_entity_poly.pdbx_seq_one_letter_code
_entity_poly.pdbx_strand_id
1 'polypeptide(L)'
;MKQYSLEQADKNKFAVHQVIYSNSDIEMWYDWDTRLNDTKFTGQCFWIMYGEDRIGGVIKMNDTAMYPFMIPPFSDRQQLWNILLTCCHDLRHINGVLQEDVNILHSYGFKINVIKQVMCCPAGTLKEPVPPSGLSLYLLDDSFDRTRFTNVMKEGYSGGIDYEIFGVPSDEEIIEDISYLMQVYKHRNLSIYVVDEQNNEIVGVCIAGISEKMPLGFAEIGELCVVPQYRHQGIAEYMLNYIKQSASAYTEVIKLCVTVGNNAELLYKKTGFQAGPRFARMTKR
;
A
#
# COMPACT_ATOMS: atom_id res chain seq x y z
N MET A 1 16.32 -19.30 33.52
CA MET A 1 16.58 -18.35 32.43
C MET A 1 15.25 -17.90 31.86
N LYS A 2 15.02 -16.60 31.64
CA LYS A 2 13.83 -16.15 30.93
C LYS A 2 13.85 -16.72 29.51
N GLN A 3 12.74 -17.30 29.07
CA GLN A 3 12.60 -17.92 27.76
C GLN A 3 11.95 -16.92 26.80
N TYR A 4 12.34 -16.95 25.53
CA TYR A 4 11.67 -16.21 24.47
C TYR A 4 10.53 -17.05 23.89
N SER A 5 9.40 -16.41 23.63
CA SER A 5 8.24 -17.05 22.99
C SER A 5 7.43 -16.07 22.17
N LEU A 6 6.59 -16.63 21.28
CA LEU A 6 5.47 -15.90 20.69
C LEU A 6 4.18 -16.32 21.39
N GLU A 7 3.42 -15.35 21.84
CA GLU A 7 2.11 -15.56 22.44
C GLU A 7 1.04 -14.89 21.61
N GLN A 8 -0.05 -15.59 21.37
CA GLN A 8 -1.18 -15.02 20.64
C GLN A 8 -1.71 -13.77 21.35
N ALA A 9 -1.82 -12.68 20.59
CA ALA A 9 -2.23 -11.41 21.14
C ALA A 9 -3.75 -11.24 21.09
N ASP A 10 -4.30 -10.57 22.11
CA ASP A 10 -5.62 -9.97 22.00
C ASP A 10 -5.59 -8.88 20.91
N LYS A 11 -6.49 -8.98 19.93
CA LYS A 11 -6.50 -8.11 18.75
C LYS A 11 -6.65 -6.63 19.09
N ASN A 12 -7.45 -6.29 20.10
CA ASN A 12 -7.69 -4.89 20.47
C ASN A 12 -6.45 -4.27 21.09
N LYS A 13 -5.81 -5.01 22.01
CA LYS A 13 -4.56 -4.57 22.64
C LYS A 13 -3.43 -4.49 21.64
N PHE A 14 -3.34 -5.49 20.74
CA PHE A 14 -2.32 -5.50 19.68
C PHE A 14 -2.47 -4.30 18.76
N ALA A 15 -3.68 -4.00 18.29
CA ALA A 15 -3.94 -2.88 17.39
C ALA A 15 -3.48 -1.54 17.97
N VAL A 16 -3.75 -1.30 19.26
CA VAL A 16 -3.30 -0.07 19.96
C VAL A 16 -1.77 0.01 20.00
N HIS A 17 -1.09 -1.08 20.37
CA HIS A 17 0.37 -1.10 20.41
C HIS A 17 0.99 -0.93 19.02
N GLN A 18 0.41 -1.59 18.01
CA GLN A 18 0.88 -1.48 16.64
C GLN A 18 0.81 -0.03 16.12
N VAL A 19 -0.29 0.66 16.33
CA VAL A 19 -0.44 2.07 15.89
C VAL A 19 0.58 2.98 16.57
N ILE A 20 0.88 2.73 17.85
CA ILE A 20 1.79 3.58 18.63
C ILE A 20 3.27 3.28 18.32
N TYR A 21 3.63 2.01 18.17
CA TYR A 21 5.03 1.59 18.16
C TYR A 21 5.54 1.11 16.81
N SER A 22 4.67 0.82 15.83
CA SER A 22 5.08 0.38 14.50
C SER A 22 5.22 1.58 13.56
N ASN A 23 6.45 1.94 13.20
CA ASN A 23 6.70 3.00 12.21
C ASN A 23 6.25 2.64 10.79
N SER A 24 6.03 1.36 10.50
CA SER A 24 5.50 0.88 9.21
C SER A 24 3.98 0.67 9.22
N ASP A 25 3.31 0.94 10.31
CA ASP A 25 1.86 0.76 10.44
C ASP A 25 1.06 1.52 9.37
N ILE A 26 1.56 2.67 8.94
CA ILE A 26 0.88 3.50 7.93
C ILE A 26 0.67 2.77 6.60
N GLU A 27 1.48 1.76 6.24
CA GLU A 27 1.24 0.92 5.05
C GLU A 27 -0.04 0.12 5.22
N MET A 28 -0.20 -0.44 6.43
CA MET A 28 -1.33 -1.30 6.78
C MET A 28 -2.50 -0.54 7.39
N TRP A 29 -2.40 0.77 7.53
CA TRP A 29 -3.43 1.48 8.27
C TRP A 29 -4.76 1.41 7.54
N TYR A 30 -5.62 0.57 8.09
CA TYR A 30 -7.03 0.50 7.79
C TYR A 30 -7.82 1.27 8.86
N ASP A 31 -9.09 1.51 8.60
CA ASP A 31 -10.01 1.92 9.67
C ASP A 31 -10.04 0.88 10.82
N TRP A 32 -10.46 1.32 11.98
CA TRP A 32 -10.46 0.47 13.17
C TRP A 32 -11.32 -0.77 13.02
N ASP A 33 -12.43 -0.71 12.27
CA ASP A 33 -13.30 -1.86 12.08
C ASP A 33 -12.61 -2.93 11.25
N THR A 34 -11.98 -2.56 10.12
CA THR A 34 -11.20 -3.49 9.31
C THR A 34 -10.05 -4.09 10.11
N ARG A 35 -9.29 -3.27 10.82
CA ARG A 35 -8.15 -3.70 11.65
C ARG A 35 -8.55 -4.70 12.73
N LEU A 36 -9.73 -4.53 13.34
CA LEU A 36 -10.21 -5.36 14.45
C LEU A 36 -11.00 -6.59 13.97
N ASN A 37 -11.57 -6.56 12.79
CA ASN A 37 -12.54 -7.57 12.34
C ASN A 37 -12.12 -8.32 11.07
N ASP A 38 -11.08 -7.86 10.35
CA ASP A 38 -10.57 -8.61 9.21
C ASP A 38 -9.98 -9.94 9.67
N THR A 39 -10.53 -11.04 9.15
CA THR A 39 -10.09 -12.40 9.48
C THR A 39 -8.66 -12.70 9.05
N LYS A 40 -8.08 -11.94 8.10
CA LYS A 40 -6.66 -12.06 7.73
C LYS A 40 -5.73 -11.69 8.88
N PHE A 41 -6.16 -10.81 9.78
CA PHE A 41 -5.32 -10.34 10.88
C PHE A 41 -5.76 -10.91 12.23
N THR A 42 -7.05 -11.19 12.42
CA THR A 42 -7.54 -11.81 13.66
C THR A 42 -6.99 -13.22 13.80
N GLY A 43 -6.33 -13.51 14.91
CA GLY A 43 -5.66 -14.80 15.14
C GLY A 43 -4.23 -14.89 14.61
N GLN A 44 -3.75 -13.88 13.88
CA GLN A 44 -2.39 -13.82 13.33
C GLN A 44 -1.48 -12.83 14.07
N CYS A 45 -2.01 -12.12 15.05
CA CYS A 45 -1.27 -11.17 15.88
C CYS A 45 -0.60 -11.88 17.05
N PHE A 46 0.69 -11.66 17.23
CA PHE A 46 1.48 -12.29 18.29
C PHE A 46 2.29 -11.25 19.05
N TRP A 47 2.35 -11.40 20.38
CA TRP A 47 3.34 -10.75 21.21
C TRP A 47 4.67 -11.47 21.12
N ILE A 48 5.75 -10.72 21.05
CA ILE A 48 7.12 -11.21 21.23
C ILE A 48 7.42 -11.06 22.71
N MET A 49 7.68 -12.17 23.39
CA MET A 49 7.83 -12.26 24.84
C MET A 49 9.25 -12.52 25.27
N TYR A 50 9.64 -11.95 26.40
CA TYR A 50 10.84 -12.33 27.15
C TYR A 50 10.46 -12.69 28.59
N GLY A 51 10.26 -13.96 28.87
CA GLY A 51 9.56 -14.41 30.07
C GLY A 51 8.13 -13.91 30.07
N GLU A 52 7.76 -13.11 31.06
CA GLU A 52 6.43 -12.49 31.17
C GLU A 52 6.35 -11.09 30.51
N ASP A 53 7.50 -10.53 30.10
CA ASP A 53 7.57 -9.18 29.55
C ASP A 53 7.23 -9.18 28.06
N ARG A 54 6.31 -8.31 27.62
CA ARG A 54 6.06 -8.03 26.21
C ARG A 54 7.14 -7.08 25.70
N ILE A 55 7.96 -7.54 24.79
CA ILE A 55 9.07 -6.75 24.21
C ILE A 55 8.78 -6.28 22.79
N GLY A 56 7.71 -6.77 22.16
CA GLY A 56 7.31 -6.40 20.82
C GLY A 56 6.05 -7.10 20.36
N GLY A 57 5.72 -6.91 19.10
CA GLY A 57 4.63 -7.58 18.43
C GLY A 57 4.92 -7.81 16.95
N VAL A 58 4.24 -8.77 16.36
CA VAL A 58 4.34 -9.14 14.94
C VAL A 58 3.03 -9.76 14.46
N ILE A 59 2.68 -9.52 13.20
CA ILE A 59 1.66 -10.30 12.50
C ILE A 59 2.39 -11.44 11.79
N LYS A 60 2.01 -12.69 12.06
CA LYS A 60 2.62 -13.87 11.43
C LYS A 60 1.55 -14.68 10.70
N MET A 61 1.73 -14.85 9.40
CA MET A 61 0.90 -15.68 8.53
C MET A 61 1.79 -16.67 7.79
N ASN A 62 1.61 -17.95 8.05
CA ASN A 62 2.45 -19.02 7.46
C ASN A 62 3.95 -18.70 7.63
N ASP A 63 4.69 -18.58 6.54
CA ASP A 63 6.11 -18.28 6.46
C ASP A 63 6.43 -16.77 6.34
N THR A 64 5.44 -15.91 6.56
CA THR A 64 5.54 -14.44 6.43
C THR A 64 5.36 -13.75 7.78
N ALA A 65 6.31 -12.90 8.15
CA ALA A 65 6.18 -11.94 9.24
C ALA A 65 5.90 -10.54 8.68
N MET A 66 4.97 -9.81 9.32
CA MET A 66 4.58 -8.48 8.86
C MET A 66 4.66 -7.48 10.01
N TYR A 67 5.24 -6.32 9.73
CA TYR A 67 5.24 -5.12 10.57
C TYR A 67 5.65 -5.37 12.02
N PRO A 68 6.77 -6.06 12.29
CA PRO A 68 7.24 -6.25 13.64
C PRO A 68 7.60 -4.92 14.29
N PHE A 69 7.31 -4.77 15.56
CA PHE A 69 7.60 -3.57 16.33
C PHE A 69 8.11 -3.93 17.73
N MET A 70 8.85 -2.99 18.33
CA MET A 70 9.33 -3.09 19.70
C MET A 70 8.43 -2.32 20.66
N ILE A 71 8.35 -2.80 21.91
CA ILE A 71 7.64 -2.14 22.99
C ILE A 71 8.66 -1.64 24.02
N PRO A 72 8.77 -0.34 24.27
CA PRO A 72 9.67 0.19 25.31
C PRO A 72 9.40 -0.41 26.70
N PRO A 73 10.43 -0.58 27.55
CA PRO A 73 11.80 -0.06 27.39
C PRO A 73 12.71 -0.93 26.52
N PHE A 74 12.22 -2.02 25.93
CA PHE A 74 13.03 -2.85 25.04
C PHE A 74 13.39 -2.07 23.76
N SER A 75 14.69 -2.04 23.42
CA SER A 75 15.21 -1.24 22.30
C SER A 75 16.29 -1.96 21.46
N ASP A 76 16.61 -3.20 21.79
CA ASP A 76 17.62 -3.99 21.08
C ASP A 76 17.02 -4.64 19.81
N ARG A 77 17.21 -3.97 18.66
CA ARG A 77 16.73 -4.46 17.35
C ARG A 77 17.34 -5.79 16.95
N GLN A 78 18.67 -5.95 17.16
CA GLN A 78 19.36 -7.19 16.83
C GLN A 78 18.76 -8.35 17.61
N GLN A 79 18.48 -8.14 18.90
CA GLN A 79 17.90 -9.16 19.76
C GLN A 79 16.44 -9.45 19.39
N LEU A 80 15.65 -8.43 19.02
CA LEU A 80 14.27 -8.64 18.53
C LEU A 80 14.26 -9.62 17.35
N TRP A 81 15.09 -9.32 16.33
CA TRP A 81 15.18 -10.16 15.13
C TRP A 81 15.72 -11.58 15.45
N ASN A 82 16.71 -11.69 16.32
CA ASN A 82 17.21 -12.99 16.76
C ASN A 82 16.09 -13.83 17.40
N ILE A 83 15.29 -13.22 18.27
CA ILE A 83 14.15 -13.87 18.93
C ILE A 83 13.11 -14.31 17.90
N LEU A 84 12.68 -13.37 17.03
CA LEU A 84 11.66 -13.64 16.04
C LEU A 84 12.07 -14.79 15.10
N LEU A 85 13.29 -14.78 14.60
CA LEU A 85 13.81 -15.80 13.70
C LEU A 85 14.06 -17.15 14.41
N THR A 86 14.35 -17.12 15.72
CA THR A 86 14.47 -18.35 16.52
C THR A 86 13.10 -18.96 16.80
N CYS A 87 12.10 -18.15 17.10
CA CYS A 87 10.73 -18.63 17.33
C CYS A 87 10.01 -19.04 16.03
N CYS A 88 10.45 -18.52 14.88
CA CYS A 88 9.84 -18.72 13.57
C CYS A 88 10.90 -19.11 12.52
N HIS A 89 11.48 -20.32 12.64
CA HIS A 89 12.53 -20.80 11.72
C HIS A 89 12.03 -21.07 10.30
N ASP A 90 10.72 -21.10 10.10
CA ASP A 90 10.04 -21.27 8.82
C ASP A 90 9.92 -19.95 8.03
N LEU A 91 10.28 -18.81 8.60
CA LEU A 91 10.13 -17.52 7.93
C LEU A 91 10.95 -17.42 6.64
N ARG A 92 10.25 -17.08 5.56
CA ARG A 92 10.78 -16.81 4.22
C ARG A 92 10.59 -15.38 3.79
N HIS A 93 9.54 -14.74 4.28
CA HIS A 93 9.14 -13.39 3.88
C HIS A 93 9.00 -12.50 5.10
N ILE A 94 9.46 -11.25 4.97
CA ILE A 94 9.30 -10.22 6.00
C ILE A 94 8.87 -8.93 5.32
N ASN A 95 7.72 -8.39 5.71
CA ASN A 95 7.18 -7.13 5.22
C ASN A 95 7.24 -6.05 6.29
N GLY A 96 7.33 -4.78 5.87
CA GLY A 96 7.38 -3.64 6.78
C GLY A 96 8.73 -3.48 7.49
N VAL A 97 9.83 -3.92 6.85
CA VAL A 97 11.19 -3.82 7.39
C VAL A 97 11.68 -2.38 7.26
N LEU A 98 11.99 -1.76 8.38
CA LEU A 98 12.57 -0.41 8.41
C LEU A 98 14.03 -0.42 7.95
N GLN A 99 14.53 0.73 7.48
CA GLN A 99 15.90 0.87 6.95
C GLN A 99 16.98 0.43 7.93
N GLU A 100 16.81 0.72 9.22
CA GLU A 100 17.74 0.34 10.27
C GLU A 100 17.81 -1.17 10.53
N ASP A 101 16.80 -1.94 10.12
CA ASP A 101 16.73 -3.39 10.31
C ASP A 101 17.26 -4.17 9.10
N VAL A 102 17.39 -3.53 7.95
CA VAL A 102 17.80 -4.17 6.70
C VAL A 102 19.14 -4.91 6.83
N ASN A 103 20.18 -4.25 7.39
CA ASN A 103 21.50 -4.86 7.54
C ASN A 103 21.48 -6.04 8.52
N ILE A 104 20.64 -5.96 9.56
CA ILE A 104 20.46 -7.08 10.51
C ILE A 104 19.93 -8.29 9.76
N LEU A 105 18.85 -8.11 8.99
CA LEU A 105 18.21 -9.19 8.23
C LEU A 105 19.08 -9.72 7.10
N HIS A 106 19.90 -8.88 6.47
CA HIS A 106 20.92 -9.33 5.52
C HIS A 106 21.87 -10.36 6.16
N SER A 107 22.31 -10.17 7.42
CA SER A 107 23.18 -11.11 8.13
C SER A 107 22.51 -12.47 8.38
N TYR A 108 21.17 -12.51 8.38
CA TYR A 108 20.40 -13.77 8.46
C TYR A 108 20.03 -14.34 7.08
N GLY A 109 20.54 -13.76 5.99
CA GLY A 109 20.37 -14.25 4.61
C GLY A 109 19.12 -13.75 3.90
N PHE A 110 18.38 -12.79 4.46
CA PHE A 110 17.29 -12.13 3.75
C PHE A 110 17.83 -11.11 2.74
N LYS A 111 17.13 -10.97 1.61
CA LYS A 111 17.44 -9.99 0.55
C LYS A 111 16.25 -9.08 0.33
N ILE A 112 16.51 -7.83 -0.01
CA ILE A 112 15.46 -6.88 -0.40
C ILE A 112 14.87 -7.32 -1.74
N ASN A 113 13.54 -7.46 -1.79
CA ASN A 113 12.80 -7.61 -3.04
C ASN A 113 12.38 -6.24 -3.58
N VAL A 114 11.81 -5.42 -2.71
CA VAL A 114 11.31 -4.09 -3.07
C VAL A 114 11.34 -3.19 -1.85
N ILE A 115 11.55 -1.89 -2.09
CA ILE A 115 11.34 -0.86 -1.07
C ILE A 115 10.11 -0.05 -1.48
N LYS A 116 9.15 0.05 -0.59
CA LYS A 116 7.93 0.84 -0.76
C LYS A 116 7.98 2.10 0.11
N GLN A 117 7.25 3.12 -0.33
CA GLN A 117 7.05 4.35 0.43
C GLN A 117 5.58 4.72 0.41
N VAL A 118 5.01 4.94 1.58
CA VAL A 118 3.68 5.54 1.68
C VAL A 118 3.79 7.05 1.50
N MET A 119 2.86 7.61 0.75
CA MET A 119 2.73 9.05 0.60
C MET A 119 1.28 9.46 0.89
N CYS A 120 1.11 10.58 1.57
CA CYS A 120 -0.21 11.09 1.94
C CYS A 120 -0.35 12.56 1.58
N CYS A 121 -1.58 12.99 1.29
CA CYS A 121 -1.91 14.40 1.16
C CYS A 121 -3.30 14.69 1.74
N PRO A 122 -3.60 15.94 2.09
CA PRO A 122 -4.97 16.35 2.37
C PRO A 122 -5.87 16.13 1.16
N ALA A 123 -7.11 15.71 1.40
CA ALA A 123 -8.16 15.75 0.39
C ALA A 123 -8.53 17.21 0.07
N GLY A 124 -9.14 17.41 -1.09
CA GLY A 124 -9.46 18.73 -1.58
C GLY A 124 -8.35 19.37 -2.43
N THR A 125 -8.75 20.34 -3.22
CA THR A 125 -7.86 21.15 -4.05
C THR A 125 -8.32 22.60 -4.02
N LEU A 126 -7.38 23.52 -4.23
CA LEU A 126 -7.68 24.96 -4.31
C LEU A 126 -8.26 25.38 -5.67
N LYS A 127 -8.13 24.51 -6.68
CA LYS A 127 -8.58 24.78 -8.05
C LYS A 127 -9.38 23.59 -8.56
N GLU A 128 -10.43 23.88 -9.28
CA GLU A 128 -11.18 22.87 -10.00
C GLU A 128 -10.29 22.19 -11.06
N PRO A 129 -10.24 20.84 -11.09
CA PRO A 129 -9.44 20.13 -12.08
C PRO A 129 -10.03 20.36 -13.47
N VAL A 130 -9.17 20.82 -14.39
CA VAL A 130 -9.56 21.06 -15.79
C VAL A 130 -8.97 19.92 -16.64
N PRO A 131 -9.81 19.23 -17.43
CA PRO A 131 -9.31 18.17 -18.31
C PRO A 131 -8.39 18.76 -19.39
N PRO A 132 -7.31 18.04 -19.74
CA PRO A 132 -6.52 18.40 -20.90
C PRO A 132 -7.39 18.39 -22.18
N SER A 133 -7.08 19.25 -23.14
CA SER A 133 -7.87 19.41 -24.37
C SER A 133 -8.00 18.09 -25.15
N GLY A 134 -9.20 17.78 -25.61
CA GLY A 134 -9.50 16.57 -26.38
C GLY A 134 -9.61 15.29 -25.56
N LEU A 135 -9.59 15.40 -24.24
CA LEU A 135 -9.72 14.27 -23.32
C LEU A 135 -10.98 14.38 -22.48
N SER A 136 -11.63 13.25 -22.25
CA SER A 136 -12.80 13.13 -21.38
C SER A 136 -12.54 12.15 -20.24
N LEU A 137 -13.08 12.48 -19.06
CA LEU A 137 -13.02 11.63 -17.88
C LEU A 137 -14.32 10.87 -17.71
N TYR A 138 -14.19 9.59 -17.40
CA TYR A 138 -15.31 8.69 -17.10
C TYR A 138 -15.11 8.01 -15.76
N LEU A 139 -16.22 7.70 -15.09
CA LEU A 139 -16.20 6.90 -13.87
C LEU A 139 -16.04 5.42 -14.24
N LEU A 140 -15.22 4.72 -13.47
CA LEU A 140 -15.06 3.28 -13.59
C LEU A 140 -16.22 2.57 -12.88
N ASP A 141 -16.91 1.71 -13.58
CA ASP A 141 -17.99 0.88 -13.04
C ASP A 141 -17.75 -0.60 -13.32
N ASP A 142 -18.66 -1.47 -12.86
CA ASP A 142 -18.54 -2.92 -12.99
C ASP A 142 -18.67 -3.42 -14.44
N SER A 143 -19.12 -2.58 -15.37
CA SER A 143 -19.27 -2.91 -16.78
C SER A 143 -18.03 -2.60 -17.63
N PHE A 144 -16.89 -2.28 -17.00
CA PHE A 144 -15.68 -1.92 -17.70
C PHE A 144 -15.23 -2.98 -18.72
N ASP A 145 -14.74 -2.53 -19.87
CA ASP A 145 -14.19 -3.39 -20.90
C ASP A 145 -12.84 -3.98 -20.47
N ARG A 146 -12.86 -5.25 -20.06
CA ARG A 146 -11.70 -5.97 -19.53
C ARG A 146 -10.49 -5.90 -20.47
N THR A 147 -10.70 -6.11 -21.78
CA THR A 147 -9.62 -6.10 -22.76
C THR A 147 -9.00 -4.72 -22.89
N ARG A 148 -9.80 -3.66 -22.95
CA ARG A 148 -9.29 -2.29 -23.02
C ARG A 148 -8.50 -1.92 -21.76
N PHE A 149 -9.00 -2.35 -20.59
CA PHE A 149 -8.33 -2.06 -19.32
C PHE A 149 -7.04 -2.84 -19.13
N THR A 150 -6.98 -4.13 -19.48
CA THR A 150 -5.71 -4.87 -19.44
C THR A 150 -4.66 -4.25 -20.36
N ASN A 151 -5.05 -3.83 -21.55
CA ASN A 151 -4.13 -3.19 -22.49
C ASN A 151 -3.57 -1.87 -21.93
N VAL A 152 -4.42 -0.96 -21.45
CA VAL A 152 -3.97 0.33 -20.90
C VAL A 152 -3.11 0.14 -19.65
N MET A 153 -3.42 -0.83 -18.79
CA MET A 153 -2.61 -1.12 -17.61
C MET A 153 -1.23 -1.67 -18.01
N LYS A 154 -1.16 -2.64 -18.94
CA LYS A 154 0.11 -3.17 -19.44
C LYS A 154 0.99 -2.10 -20.09
N GLU A 155 0.40 -1.29 -20.95
CA GLU A 155 1.12 -0.18 -21.59
C GLU A 155 1.51 0.89 -20.57
N GLY A 156 0.60 1.25 -19.67
CA GLY A 156 0.80 2.29 -18.67
C GLY A 156 1.88 1.97 -17.65
N TYR A 157 2.18 0.70 -17.38
CA TYR A 157 3.27 0.27 -16.51
C TYR A 157 4.52 -0.20 -17.28
N SER A 158 4.46 -0.27 -18.61
CA SER A 158 5.58 -0.69 -19.44
C SER A 158 6.81 0.20 -19.23
N GLY A 159 7.98 -0.44 -19.06
CA GLY A 159 9.25 0.22 -18.75
C GLY A 159 9.32 0.86 -17.38
N GLY A 160 8.36 0.58 -16.50
CA GLY A 160 8.36 1.03 -15.11
C GLY A 160 9.05 0.05 -14.17
N ILE A 161 9.56 0.58 -13.06
CA ILE A 161 10.29 -0.19 -12.03
C ILE A 161 9.48 -1.35 -11.46
N ASP A 162 8.15 -1.24 -11.39
CA ASP A 162 7.29 -2.30 -10.87
C ASP A 162 7.34 -3.53 -11.79
N TYR A 163 7.30 -3.35 -13.12
CA TYR A 163 7.45 -4.47 -14.06
C TYR A 163 8.85 -5.05 -14.12
N GLU A 164 9.89 -4.24 -13.83
CA GLU A 164 11.27 -4.75 -13.70
C GLU A 164 11.41 -5.66 -12.46
N ILE A 165 10.72 -5.33 -11.37
CA ILE A 165 10.83 -6.07 -10.10
C ILE A 165 9.92 -7.30 -10.08
N PHE A 166 8.65 -7.14 -10.51
CA PHE A 166 7.60 -8.16 -10.34
C PHE A 166 7.31 -8.94 -11.63
N GLY A 167 7.81 -8.47 -12.78
CA GLY A 167 7.43 -8.98 -14.09
C GLY A 167 6.15 -8.33 -14.63
N VAL A 168 5.82 -8.63 -15.87
CA VAL A 168 4.57 -8.18 -16.50
C VAL A 168 3.45 -9.15 -16.11
N PRO A 169 2.39 -8.70 -15.45
CA PRO A 169 1.29 -9.56 -15.07
C PRO A 169 0.51 -10.07 -16.28
N SER A 170 -0.14 -11.23 -16.14
CA SER A 170 -1.10 -11.74 -17.12
C SER A 170 -2.37 -10.88 -17.17
N ASP A 171 -3.20 -11.08 -18.19
CA ASP A 171 -4.50 -10.40 -18.29
C ASP A 171 -5.40 -10.78 -17.12
N GLU A 172 -5.37 -12.04 -16.72
CA GLU A 172 -6.15 -12.56 -15.60
C GLU A 172 -5.74 -11.91 -14.28
N GLU A 173 -4.44 -11.80 -14.00
CA GLU A 173 -3.93 -11.13 -12.77
C GLU A 173 -4.35 -9.66 -12.73
N ILE A 174 -4.25 -8.93 -13.85
CA ILE A 174 -4.70 -7.53 -13.91
C ILE A 174 -6.21 -7.41 -13.61
N ILE A 175 -7.01 -8.29 -14.21
CA ILE A 175 -8.48 -8.28 -13.99
C ILE A 175 -8.83 -8.65 -12.55
N GLU A 176 -8.13 -9.61 -11.97
CA GLU A 176 -8.32 -9.98 -10.56
C GLU A 176 -7.98 -8.80 -9.63
N ASP A 177 -6.88 -8.11 -9.87
CA ASP A 177 -6.47 -6.94 -9.10
C ASP A 177 -7.48 -5.79 -9.20
N ILE A 178 -7.91 -5.43 -10.42
CA ILE A 178 -8.95 -4.42 -10.64
C ILE A 178 -10.25 -4.83 -9.92
N SER A 179 -10.67 -6.07 -10.08
CA SER A 179 -11.90 -6.58 -9.48
C SER A 179 -11.84 -6.57 -7.96
N TYR A 180 -10.69 -6.93 -7.39
CA TYR A 180 -10.44 -6.85 -5.95
C TYR A 180 -10.54 -5.40 -5.44
N LEU A 181 -9.86 -4.46 -6.09
CA LEU A 181 -9.92 -3.05 -5.71
C LEU A 181 -11.33 -2.49 -5.82
N MET A 182 -12.06 -2.83 -6.90
CA MET A 182 -13.46 -2.42 -7.09
C MET A 182 -14.39 -3.03 -6.04
N GLN A 183 -14.09 -4.21 -5.51
CA GLN A 183 -14.83 -4.82 -4.42
C GLN A 183 -14.56 -4.15 -3.07
N VAL A 184 -13.31 -3.79 -2.81
CA VAL A 184 -12.88 -3.15 -1.56
C VAL A 184 -13.30 -1.69 -1.49
N TYR A 185 -13.18 -0.95 -2.60
CA TYR A 185 -13.50 0.47 -2.67
C TYR A 185 -14.98 0.71 -2.93
N LYS A 186 -15.67 1.33 -1.98
CA LYS A 186 -17.13 1.53 -2.04
C LYS A 186 -17.55 2.85 -2.67
N HIS A 187 -16.79 3.91 -2.53
CA HIS A 187 -17.06 5.19 -3.19
C HIS A 187 -16.44 5.19 -4.60
N ARG A 188 -17.12 4.52 -5.53
CA ARG A 188 -16.62 4.27 -6.90
C ARG A 188 -16.46 5.49 -7.78
N ASN A 189 -17.08 6.61 -7.40
CA ASN A 189 -16.85 7.91 -8.06
C ASN A 189 -15.41 8.43 -7.91
N LEU A 190 -14.56 7.72 -7.14
CA LEU A 190 -13.13 7.98 -7.05
C LEU A 190 -12.31 7.13 -8.04
N SER A 191 -12.89 6.08 -8.62
CA SER A 191 -12.21 5.28 -9.65
C SER A 191 -12.61 5.79 -11.03
N ILE A 192 -11.61 6.19 -11.83
CA ILE A 192 -11.79 6.93 -13.07
C ILE A 192 -10.87 6.43 -14.18
N TYR A 193 -11.25 6.72 -15.42
CA TYR A 193 -10.38 6.60 -16.57
C TYR A 193 -10.54 7.76 -17.51
N VAL A 194 -9.53 8.03 -18.31
CA VAL A 194 -9.46 9.12 -19.27
C VAL A 194 -9.41 8.56 -20.68
N VAL A 195 -10.23 9.12 -21.57
CA VAL A 195 -10.36 8.70 -22.97
C VAL A 195 -9.96 9.86 -23.89
N ASP A 196 -9.20 9.55 -24.93
CA ASP A 196 -8.99 10.46 -26.05
C ASP A 196 -10.22 10.42 -26.97
N GLU A 197 -10.89 11.57 -27.13
CA GLU A 197 -12.13 11.69 -27.89
C GLU A 197 -11.94 11.47 -29.39
N GLN A 198 -10.72 11.63 -29.91
CA GLN A 198 -10.46 11.50 -31.35
C GLN A 198 -10.47 10.04 -31.81
N ASN A 199 -9.89 9.14 -31.01
CA ASN A 199 -9.74 7.73 -31.35
C ASN A 199 -10.50 6.79 -30.42
N ASN A 200 -11.16 7.34 -29.38
CA ASN A 200 -11.88 6.61 -28.34
C ASN A 200 -11.00 5.60 -27.57
N GLU A 201 -9.71 5.90 -27.41
CA GLU A 201 -8.78 5.06 -26.65
C GLU A 201 -8.71 5.47 -25.18
N ILE A 202 -8.61 4.48 -24.27
CA ILE A 202 -8.32 4.78 -22.86
C ILE A 202 -6.83 5.10 -22.76
N VAL A 203 -6.52 6.29 -22.26
CA VAL A 203 -5.16 6.81 -22.19
C VAL A 203 -4.60 6.91 -20.77
N GLY A 204 -5.46 6.79 -19.77
CA GLY A 204 -5.07 6.78 -18.37
C GLY A 204 -6.15 6.19 -17.47
N VAL A 205 -5.73 5.57 -16.38
CA VAL A 205 -6.59 4.94 -15.38
C VAL A 205 -6.11 5.34 -13.99
N CYS A 206 -7.06 5.65 -13.10
CA CYS A 206 -6.80 5.78 -11.67
C CYS A 206 -7.88 5.03 -10.89
N ILE A 207 -7.48 4.00 -10.16
CA ILE A 207 -8.38 3.23 -9.28
C ILE A 207 -8.14 3.70 -7.86
N ALA A 208 -9.14 4.32 -7.28
CA ALA A 208 -9.09 4.88 -5.96
C ALA A 208 -10.43 4.69 -5.24
N GLY A 209 -10.41 4.72 -3.92
CA GLY A 209 -11.65 4.59 -3.17
C GLY A 209 -11.46 4.69 -1.69
N ILE A 210 -12.56 4.48 -0.98
CA ILE A 210 -12.64 4.47 0.48
C ILE A 210 -13.32 3.17 0.86
N SER A 211 -12.86 2.48 1.90
CA SER A 211 -13.54 1.30 2.39
C SER A 211 -14.85 1.69 3.08
N GLU A 212 -15.81 0.78 3.08
CA GLU A 212 -17.24 1.05 3.35
C GLU A 212 -17.57 1.59 4.75
N LYS A 213 -16.69 1.41 5.72
CA LYS A 213 -17.05 1.53 7.13
C LYS A 213 -16.49 2.77 7.81
N MET A 214 -16.55 3.92 7.13
CA MET A 214 -15.71 5.04 7.46
C MET A 214 -16.42 6.31 7.91
N PRO A 215 -16.42 6.64 9.17
CA PRO A 215 -16.37 8.08 9.52
C PRO A 215 -14.94 8.64 9.72
N LEU A 216 -13.91 7.83 9.86
CA LEU A 216 -12.55 8.28 10.20
C LEU A 216 -11.47 7.64 9.33
N GLY A 217 -11.69 7.53 8.03
CA GLY A 217 -10.76 6.91 7.14
C GLY A 217 -10.04 7.84 6.19
N PHE A 218 -9.35 7.20 5.30
CA PHE A 218 -8.65 7.87 4.20
C PHE A 218 -9.09 7.26 2.87
N ALA A 219 -9.00 8.03 1.79
CA ALA A 219 -9.05 7.46 0.45
C ALA A 219 -7.69 6.85 0.11
N GLU A 220 -7.70 5.77 -0.63
CA GLU A 220 -6.50 5.13 -1.13
C GLU A 220 -6.50 5.14 -2.65
N ILE A 221 -5.35 5.49 -3.24
CA ILE A 221 -5.09 5.28 -4.66
C ILE A 221 -4.35 3.96 -4.78
N GLY A 222 -5.04 2.94 -5.31
CA GLY A 222 -4.47 1.62 -5.54
C GLY A 222 -3.66 1.57 -6.83
N GLU A 223 -4.22 2.15 -7.91
CA GLU A 223 -3.61 2.15 -9.23
C GLU A 223 -3.64 3.52 -9.88
N LEU A 224 -2.55 3.90 -10.56
CA LEU A 224 -2.48 5.09 -11.38
C LEU A 224 -1.51 4.85 -12.55
N CYS A 225 -2.03 4.88 -13.75
CA CYS A 225 -1.20 4.79 -14.95
C CYS A 225 -1.66 5.71 -16.07
N VAL A 226 -0.71 6.05 -16.97
CA VAL A 226 -0.95 6.77 -18.23
C VAL A 226 -0.10 6.10 -19.29
N VAL A 227 -0.70 5.76 -20.43
CA VAL A 227 0.01 5.14 -21.55
C VAL A 227 1.17 6.02 -22.04
N PRO A 228 2.30 5.46 -22.46
CA PRO A 228 3.52 6.21 -22.72
C PRO A 228 3.35 7.39 -23.68
N GLN A 229 2.57 7.24 -24.75
CA GLN A 229 2.34 8.24 -25.78
C GLN A 229 1.65 9.51 -25.28
N TYR A 230 0.92 9.40 -24.15
CA TYR A 230 0.16 10.49 -23.53
C TYR A 230 0.79 11.01 -22.24
N ARG A 231 2.00 10.53 -21.88
CA ARG A 231 2.74 11.04 -20.71
C ARG A 231 3.17 12.49 -20.92
N HIS A 232 3.44 13.17 -19.83
CA HIS A 232 3.87 14.58 -19.80
C HIS A 232 2.85 15.60 -20.34
N GLN A 233 1.61 15.19 -20.57
CA GLN A 233 0.50 16.06 -21.01
C GLN A 233 -0.44 16.46 -19.86
N GLY A 234 -0.05 16.23 -18.61
CA GLY A 234 -0.84 16.64 -17.43
C GLY A 234 -1.94 15.68 -17.01
N ILE A 235 -2.13 14.53 -17.70
CA ILE A 235 -3.24 13.60 -17.47
C ILE A 235 -3.23 13.03 -16.05
N ALA A 236 -2.09 12.52 -15.60
CA ALA A 236 -1.97 11.96 -14.25
C ALA A 236 -2.18 13.04 -13.17
N GLU A 237 -1.69 14.26 -13.37
CA GLU A 237 -1.93 15.40 -12.49
C GLU A 237 -3.42 15.77 -12.45
N TYR A 238 -4.08 15.75 -13.58
CA TYR A 238 -5.52 15.96 -13.68
C TYR A 238 -6.31 14.91 -12.91
N MET A 239 -6.01 13.62 -13.13
CA MET A 239 -6.66 12.52 -12.40
C MET A 239 -6.46 12.63 -10.89
N LEU A 240 -5.23 12.92 -10.44
CA LEU A 240 -4.93 13.10 -9.01
C LEU A 240 -5.72 14.26 -8.39
N ASN A 241 -5.80 15.40 -9.08
CA ASN A 241 -6.57 16.55 -8.61
C ASN A 241 -8.07 16.26 -8.58
N TYR A 242 -8.60 15.52 -9.57
CA TYR A 242 -9.98 15.07 -9.56
C TYR A 242 -10.28 14.17 -8.33
N ILE A 243 -9.41 13.18 -8.08
CA ILE A 243 -9.54 12.30 -6.90
C ILE A 243 -9.50 13.13 -5.61
N LYS A 244 -8.56 14.06 -5.49
CA LYS A 244 -8.45 14.92 -4.29
C LYS A 244 -9.72 15.70 -4.05
N GLN A 245 -10.28 16.33 -5.08
CA GLN A 245 -11.53 17.09 -4.95
C GLN A 245 -12.71 16.19 -4.62
N SER A 246 -12.86 15.09 -5.34
CA SER A 246 -13.97 14.16 -5.12
C SER A 246 -13.92 13.48 -3.76
N ALA A 247 -12.72 13.11 -3.29
CA ALA A 247 -12.51 12.48 -1.99
C ALA A 247 -12.83 13.41 -0.82
N SER A 248 -12.71 14.73 -0.99
CA SER A 248 -12.96 15.70 0.10
C SER A 248 -14.39 15.69 0.63
N ALA A 249 -15.33 15.12 -0.12
CA ALA A 249 -16.70 14.90 0.34
C ALA A 249 -16.81 13.76 1.37
N TYR A 250 -15.78 12.92 1.51
CA TYR A 250 -15.82 11.68 2.28
C TYR A 250 -14.71 11.55 3.30
N THR A 251 -13.56 12.19 3.08
CA THR A 251 -12.36 12.02 3.91
C THR A 251 -11.49 13.27 3.90
N GLU A 252 -10.64 13.40 4.92
CA GLU A 252 -9.66 14.47 5.04
C GLU A 252 -8.30 14.11 4.41
N VAL A 253 -8.02 12.82 4.17
CA VAL A 253 -6.69 12.35 3.78
C VAL A 253 -6.76 11.34 2.63
N ILE A 254 -5.81 11.46 1.70
CA ILE A 254 -5.57 10.48 0.63
C ILE A 254 -4.19 9.86 0.84
N LYS A 255 -4.14 8.55 0.70
CA LYS A 255 -2.93 7.73 0.81
C LYS A 255 -2.66 7.01 -0.51
N LEU A 256 -1.39 6.81 -0.81
CA LEU A 256 -0.92 5.87 -1.83
C LEU A 256 0.38 5.20 -1.38
N CYS A 257 0.74 4.11 -2.03
CA CYS A 257 1.99 3.41 -1.80
C CYS A 257 2.77 3.30 -3.13
N VAL A 258 4.02 3.77 -3.15
CA VAL A 258 4.85 3.79 -4.35
C VAL A 258 6.14 3.00 -4.15
N THR A 259 6.61 2.32 -5.20
CA THR A 259 7.95 1.72 -5.21
C THR A 259 9.00 2.81 -5.25
N VAL A 260 9.96 2.76 -4.32
CA VAL A 260 11.06 3.73 -4.27
C VAL A 260 11.90 3.67 -5.55
N GLY A 261 12.13 4.83 -6.16
CA GLY A 261 12.77 4.96 -7.46
C GLY A 261 11.79 5.04 -8.63
N ASN A 262 10.48 4.92 -8.38
CA ASN A 262 9.48 5.20 -9.40
C ASN A 262 9.41 6.72 -9.66
N ASN A 263 9.52 7.13 -10.93
CA ASN A 263 9.43 8.53 -11.34
C ASN A 263 8.11 9.22 -10.93
N ALA A 264 7.06 8.46 -10.66
CA ALA A 264 5.79 8.97 -10.14
C ALA A 264 5.92 9.67 -8.79
N GLU A 265 6.98 9.38 -7.99
CA GLU A 265 7.25 10.11 -6.74
C GLU A 265 7.34 11.63 -6.96
N LEU A 266 7.91 12.08 -8.07
CA LEU A 266 8.05 13.50 -8.41
C LEU A 266 6.68 14.14 -8.68
N LEU A 267 5.81 13.42 -9.38
CA LEU A 267 4.44 13.86 -9.64
C LEU A 267 3.63 13.94 -8.34
N TYR A 268 3.73 12.93 -7.48
CA TYR A 268 3.03 12.93 -6.19
C TYR A 268 3.48 14.11 -5.31
N LYS A 269 4.78 14.38 -5.23
CA LYS A 269 5.29 15.56 -4.51
C LYS A 269 4.76 16.87 -5.10
N LYS A 270 4.78 16.99 -6.43
CA LYS A 270 4.24 18.16 -7.15
C LYS A 270 2.75 18.40 -6.87
N THR A 271 1.97 17.31 -6.72
CA THR A 271 0.53 17.37 -6.42
C THR A 271 0.21 17.43 -4.93
N GLY A 272 1.22 17.61 -4.06
CA GLY A 272 1.05 17.88 -2.64
C GLY A 272 1.13 16.65 -1.73
N PHE A 273 1.48 15.48 -2.26
CA PHE A 273 1.75 14.33 -1.42
C PHE A 273 3.07 14.48 -0.68
N GLN A 274 3.06 14.21 0.60
CA GLN A 274 4.24 14.16 1.44
C GLN A 274 4.69 12.72 1.64
N ALA A 275 5.99 12.51 1.56
CA ALA A 275 6.59 11.21 1.76
C ALA A 275 6.55 10.81 3.24
N GLY A 276 6.00 9.65 3.52
CA GLY A 276 6.05 8.96 4.80
C GLY A 276 7.26 8.01 4.90
N PRO A 277 7.24 7.07 5.84
CA PRO A 277 8.33 6.13 6.02
C PRO A 277 8.52 5.22 4.81
N ARG A 278 9.77 4.77 4.65
CA ARG A 278 10.14 3.72 3.69
C ARG A 278 10.30 2.40 4.42
N PHE A 279 9.87 1.33 3.81
CA PHE A 279 10.01 -0.01 4.35
C PHE A 279 10.29 -1.00 3.22
N ALA A 280 11.10 -2.00 3.55
CA ALA A 280 11.44 -3.06 2.62
C ALA A 280 10.51 -4.27 2.79
N ARG A 281 10.29 -4.97 1.69
CA ARG A 281 9.87 -6.37 1.70
C ARG A 281 11.10 -7.21 1.42
N MET A 282 11.38 -8.16 2.30
CA MET A 282 12.60 -8.98 2.22
C MET A 282 12.24 -10.45 2.16
N THR A 283 13.05 -11.23 1.43
CA THR A 283 12.87 -12.68 1.32
C THR A 283 14.17 -13.43 1.56
N LYS A 284 14.03 -14.69 2.03
CA LYS A 284 15.10 -15.65 2.16
C LYS A 284 14.72 -16.90 1.36
N ARG A 285 15.61 -17.32 0.46
CA ARG A 285 15.47 -18.56 -0.33
C ARG A 285 15.79 -19.80 0.47
#